data_c2f31ea923e9f826611c119e7166a851
#
_entry.id   c2f31ea923e9f826611c119e7166a851
#
_cell.length_a   1.000
_cell.length_b   1.000
_cell.length_c   1.000
_cell.angle_alpha   90.00
_cell.angle_beta   90.00
_cell.angle_gamma   90.00
#
_symmetry.space_group_name_H-M   'P 1'
#
loop_
_entity.id
_entity.type
_entity.pdbx_description
1 polymer ?
#
loop_
_entity_poly.entity_id
_entity_poly.type
_entity_poly.pdbx_seq_one_letter_code
_entity_poly.pdbx_strand_id
1 'polypeptide(L)'
;ASSPFPNAIFSAFDGNWELSGFTNPTGTNDEFDFGDAPDSYGTLLANNGAQHAVTTSLFMGSSIDAESDGQPNAASTGDDFDALGDDDDGVTLLTNFEKGLDSLINVTVVGTGYLQGWADWDMNGSFDADEQIILNHAVTTGANVVPVRVNDDALIGNVQTRFRVSSLVNLPSDGYAGDGVVEDYVFDVTDPGTTIQTSDYYTAAFEDNWPEMGDFDLNDVVTYYRSKLVIKDGNVLRFDIEGSNCLRC
;
A
#
# COMPACT_ATOMS: atom_id res chain seq x y z
N ALA A 1 21.38 -37.45 23.55
CA ALA A 1 20.42 -36.46 23.13
C ALA A 1 20.43 -36.46 21.61
N SER A 2 19.32 -36.84 20.98
CA SER A 2 19.17 -36.80 19.54
C SER A 2 19.11 -35.35 19.08
N SER A 3 19.89 -35.01 18.04
CA SER A 3 19.85 -33.70 17.40
C SER A 3 18.42 -33.41 16.95
N PRO A 4 17.88 -32.22 17.18
CA PRO A 4 16.56 -31.83 16.69
C PRO A 4 16.51 -31.64 15.17
N PHE A 5 17.68 -31.72 14.48
CA PHE A 5 17.79 -31.55 13.03
C PHE A 5 18.54 -32.73 12.39
N PRO A 6 17.89 -33.89 12.19
CA PRO A 6 18.57 -35.11 11.77
C PRO A 6 19.14 -35.08 10.34
N ASN A 7 18.88 -34.05 9.53
CA ASN A 7 19.26 -33.98 8.13
C ASN A 7 20.08 -32.74 7.74
N ALA A 8 20.60 -31.98 8.70
CA ALA A 8 21.46 -30.86 8.35
C ALA A 8 22.88 -31.35 8.07
N ILE A 9 23.34 -31.23 6.84
CA ILE A 9 24.72 -31.50 6.43
C ILE A 9 25.47 -30.17 6.38
N PHE A 10 26.46 -30.02 7.24
CA PHE A 10 27.37 -28.86 7.22
C PHE A 10 28.58 -29.23 6.39
N SER A 11 28.81 -28.54 5.28
CA SER A 11 30.08 -28.61 4.54
C SER A 11 30.86 -27.32 4.71
N ALA A 12 32.10 -27.41 5.11
CA ALA A 12 33.00 -26.26 5.18
C ALA A 12 33.82 -26.23 3.88
N PHE A 13 33.68 -25.16 3.12
CA PHE A 13 34.56 -24.87 2.01
C PHE A 13 35.08 -23.40 2.13
N ASP A 14 36.35 -23.22 2.15
CA ASP A 14 37.08 -21.92 2.17
C ASP A 14 36.66 -20.93 3.29
N GLY A 15 36.30 -21.43 4.48
CA GLY A 15 36.03 -20.56 5.62
C GLY A 15 34.62 -19.93 5.62
N ASN A 16 33.82 -20.18 4.60
CA ASN A 16 32.37 -19.86 4.62
C ASN A 16 31.58 -21.11 4.99
N TRP A 17 30.58 -20.91 5.84
CA TRP A 17 29.61 -21.93 6.19
C TRP A 17 28.41 -21.80 5.26
N GLU A 18 28.28 -22.71 4.30
CA GLU A 18 27.05 -22.81 3.51
C GLU A 18 26.16 -23.89 4.09
N LEU A 19 24.89 -23.59 4.34
CA LEU A 19 23.86 -24.59 4.58
C LEU A 19 23.43 -25.16 3.21
N SER A 20 24.07 -26.25 2.78
CA SER A 20 23.60 -26.98 1.61
C SER A 20 22.64 -28.09 2.07
N GLY A 21 21.47 -28.15 1.49
CA GLY A 21 20.48 -29.21 1.73
C GLY A 21 19.27 -28.84 2.54
N PHE A 22 18.96 -27.55 2.72
CA PHE A 22 17.59 -27.15 3.05
C PHE A 22 16.75 -27.30 1.79
N THR A 23 16.16 -28.46 1.62
CA THR A 23 14.99 -28.58 0.76
C THR A 23 13.80 -28.20 1.63
N ASN A 24 13.01 -27.22 1.18
CA ASN A 24 11.68 -27.00 1.70
C ASN A 24 10.99 -28.39 1.86
N PRO A 25 10.37 -28.69 3.02
CA PRO A 25 9.75 -29.98 3.25
C PRO A 25 8.67 -30.38 2.21
N THR A 26 8.28 -29.47 1.33
CA THR A 26 7.38 -29.73 0.20
C THR A 26 8.11 -30.08 -1.10
N GLY A 27 9.46 -29.94 -1.17
CA GLY A 27 10.26 -30.32 -2.35
C GLY A 27 10.00 -29.45 -3.59
N THR A 28 9.34 -28.31 -3.43
CA THR A 28 9.20 -27.27 -4.45
C THR A 28 10.35 -26.28 -4.29
N ASN A 29 10.98 -25.87 -5.38
CA ASN A 29 11.71 -24.62 -5.39
C ASN A 29 10.62 -23.57 -5.14
N ASP A 30 10.62 -22.89 -4.00
CA ASP A 30 9.74 -21.76 -3.83
C ASP A 30 10.21 -20.71 -4.85
N GLU A 31 9.33 -20.43 -5.78
CA GLU A 31 9.49 -19.35 -6.74
C GLU A 31 8.85 -18.13 -6.09
N PHE A 32 9.54 -16.99 -6.17
CA PHE A 32 9.10 -15.74 -5.54
C PHE A 32 8.93 -14.68 -6.60
N ASP A 33 7.97 -13.85 -6.40
CA ASP A 33 7.70 -12.63 -7.10
C ASP A 33 8.20 -11.46 -6.24
N PHE A 34 8.89 -10.51 -6.82
CA PHE A 34 9.49 -9.35 -6.15
C PHE A 34 9.02 -8.06 -6.83
N GLY A 35 9.04 -6.95 -6.09
CA GLY A 35 8.79 -5.65 -6.68
C GLY A 35 10.05 -5.07 -7.35
N ASP A 36 9.84 -4.02 -8.11
CA ASP A 36 10.77 -3.34 -9.00
C ASP A 36 11.12 -1.92 -8.61
N ALA A 37 10.38 -1.30 -7.68
CA ALA A 37 10.66 0.06 -7.21
C ALA A 37 12.12 0.20 -6.79
N PRO A 38 12.70 1.41 -6.82
CA PRO A 38 14.03 1.66 -6.27
C PRO A 38 14.22 1.01 -4.90
N ASP A 39 15.41 0.46 -4.64
CA ASP A 39 15.67 -0.34 -3.42
C ASP A 39 15.44 0.43 -2.10
N SER A 40 15.37 1.75 -2.14
CA SER A 40 14.98 2.56 -1.00
C SER A 40 13.56 2.26 -0.49
N TYR A 41 12.69 1.68 -1.33
CA TYR A 41 11.33 1.24 -0.99
C TYR A 41 11.25 -0.21 -0.49
N GLY A 42 12.39 -0.85 -0.24
CA GLY A 42 12.46 -2.24 0.17
C GLY A 42 12.11 -3.18 -0.99
N THR A 43 13.05 -3.37 -1.90
CA THR A 43 12.90 -4.18 -3.12
C THR A 43 13.83 -5.38 -3.10
N LEU A 44 15.11 -5.20 -2.77
CA LEU A 44 16.06 -6.30 -2.73
C LEU A 44 15.84 -7.23 -1.53
N LEU A 45 16.00 -8.51 -1.75
CA LEU A 45 15.96 -9.54 -0.70
C LEU A 45 16.88 -9.21 0.49
N ALA A 46 18.07 -8.66 0.21
CA ALA A 46 19.04 -8.28 1.23
C ALA A 46 18.52 -7.17 2.17
N ASN A 47 17.54 -6.38 1.73
CA ASN A 47 16.91 -5.27 2.44
C ASN A 47 15.47 -5.59 2.90
N ASN A 48 15.14 -6.88 3.05
CA ASN A 48 13.81 -7.36 3.40
C ASN A 48 12.74 -6.92 2.39
N GLY A 49 13.08 -6.94 1.09
CA GLY A 49 12.23 -6.49 0.01
C GLY A 49 10.86 -7.18 -0.01
N ALA A 50 9.88 -6.51 -0.61
CA ALA A 50 8.58 -7.08 -0.84
C ALA A 50 8.70 -8.31 -1.72
N GLN A 51 8.23 -9.45 -1.23
CA GLN A 51 8.27 -10.72 -1.95
C GLN A 51 7.06 -11.58 -1.63
N HIS A 52 6.58 -12.30 -2.63
CA HIS A 52 5.45 -13.21 -2.51
C HIS A 52 5.85 -14.61 -3.01
N ALA A 53 5.38 -15.66 -2.33
CA ALA A 53 5.48 -16.99 -2.92
C ALA A 53 4.51 -17.09 -4.12
N VAL A 54 5.04 -17.38 -5.30
CA VAL A 54 4.26 -17.46 -6.54
C VAL A 54 3.18 -18.52 -6.44
N THR A 55 1.94 -18.13 -6.70
CA THR A 55 0.79 -19.03 -6.79
C THR A 55 -0.07 -18.67 -7.99
N THR A 56 -0.55 -19.66 -8.71
CA THR A 56 -1.49 -19.47 -9.83
C THR A 56 -2.94 -19.24 -9.38
N SER A 57 -3.19 -19.22 -8.08
CA SER A 57 -4.53 -19.10 -7.50
C SER A 57 -4.88 -17.70 -7.02
N LEU A 58 -3.88 -16.83 -6.81
CA LEU A 58 -4.06 -15.45 -6.39
C LEU A 58 -2.92 -14.59 -6.93
N PHE A 59 -3.23 -13.68 -7.85
CA PHE A 59 -2.30 -12.69 -8.40
C PHE A 59 -3.06 -11.52 -9.04
N MET A 60 -2.36 -10.43 -9.35
CA MET A 60 -2.86 -9.33 -10.16
C MET A 60 -2.44 -9.51 -11.62
N GLY A 61 -3.13 -8.83 -12.53
CA GLY A 61 -2.76 -8.83 -13.94
C GLY A 61 -3.11 -10.09 -14.73
N SER A 62 -2.34 -10.30 -15.77
CA SER A 62 -2.52 -11.39 -16.74
C SER A 62 -1.58 -12.57 -16.51
N SER A 63 -0.43 -12.34 -15.91
CA SER A 63 0.62 -13.30 -15.61
C SER A 63 1.28 -12.98 -14.27
N ILE A 64 2.14 -13.84 -13.86
CA ILE A 64 3.07 -13.72 -12.75
C ILE A 64 4.29 -14.52 -13.12
N ASP A 65 5.45 -13.99 -12.92
CA ASP A 65 6.70 -14.72 -13.08
C ASP A 65 7.48 -14.84 -11.76
N ALA A 66 8.66 -15.41 -11.80
CA ALA A 66 9.41 -15.70 -10.61
C ALA A 66 10.85 -15.24 -10.74
N GLU A 67 11.29 -14.43 -9.79
CA GLU A 67 12.64 -13.91 -9.72
C GLU A 67 13.41 -14.46 -8.52
N SER A 68 14.73 -14.42 -8.62
CA SER A 68 15.61 -14.76 -7.50
C SER A 68 15.86 -13.62 -6.53
N ASP A 69 15.60 -12.39 -6.95
CA ASP A 69 15.76 -11.13 -6.19
C ASP A 69 15.07 -10.02 -6.95
N GLY A 70 14.65 -8.94 -6.27
CA GLY A 70 14.08 -7.76 -6.90
C GLY A 70 15.03 -7.10 -7.90
N GLN A 71 14.47 -6.42 -8.89
CA GLN A 71 15.20 -5.79 -9.99
C GLN A 71 15.01 -4.26 -9.99
N PRO A 72 15.46 -3.55 -8.93
CA PRO A 72 15.08 -2.17 -8.68
C PRO A 72 15.57 -1.21 -9.76
N ASN A 73 14.65 -0.37 -10.25
CA ASN A 73 14.99 0.77 -11.07
C ASN A 73 14.05 1.96 -10.84
N ALA A 74 14.41 3.13 -11.37
CA ALA A 74 13.66 4.37 -11.13
C ALA A 74 12.30 4.43 -11.84
N ALA A 75 12.05 3.54 -12.80
CA ALA A 75 10.82 3.48 -13.58
C ALA A 75 9.89 2.37 -13.11
N SER A 76 10.34 1.53 -12.15
CA SER A 76 9.67 0.29 -11.74
C SER A 76 9.30 -0.56 -12.97
N THR A 77 10.32 -1.02 -13.66
CA THR A 77 10.23 -1.81 -14.92
C THR A 77 11.47 -2.70 -15.03
N GLY A 78 11.96 -3.24 -13.91
CA GLY A 78 13.27 -3.90 -13.87
C GLY A 78 13.29 -5.22 -14.59
N ASP A 79 12.24 -5.98 -14.54
CA ASP A 79 12.03 -7.29 -15.15
C ASP A 79 11.23 -7.28 -16.47
N ASP A 80 10.52 -6.20 -16.81
CA ASP A 80 9.71 -6.03 -18.03
C ASP A 80 10.43 -6.41 -19.34
N PHE A 81 11.76 -6.47 -19.33
CA PHE A 81 12.57 -6.70 -20.52
C PHE A 81 13.14 -8.11 -20.60
N ASP A 82 12.76 -8.98 -19.71
CA ASP A 82 13.18 -10.36 -19.76
C ASP A 82 12.39 -11.19 -20.80
N ALA A 83 12.61 -12.52 -20.84
CA ALA A 83 11.94 -13.38 -21.81
C ALA A 83 10.50 -13.75 -21.43
N LEU A 84 10.07 -13.42 -20.20
CA LEU A 84 8.75 -13.73 -19.66
C LEU A 84 7.77 -12.59 -19.90
N GLY A 85 8.27 -11.34 -20.00
CA GLY A 85 7.50 -10.14 -20.31
C GLY A 85 7.07 -9.39 -19.05
N ASP A 86 6.37 -8.29 -19.24
CA ASP A 86 5.83 -7.42 -18.20
C ASP A 86 4.70 -8.15 -17.46
N ASP A 87 4.82 -8.36 -16.15
CA ASP A 87 3.77 -8.89 -15.27
C ASP A 87 3.20 -7.80 -14.33
N ASP A 88 3.78 -6.61 -14.31
CA ASP A 88 3.24 -5.40 -13.67
C ASP A 88 2.09 -4.80 -14.51
N ASP A 89 1.02 -5.59 -14.77
CA ASP A 89 -0.09 -5.20 -15.65
C ASP A 89 -1.47 -5.21 -14.96
N GLY A 90 -1.51 -5.49 -13.67
CA GLY A 90 -2.75 -5.63 -12.91
C GLY A 90 -3.41 -4.33 -12.49
N VAL A 91 -2.66 -3.22 -12.35
CA VAL A 91 -3.18 -1.94 -11.86
C VAL A 91 -3.18 -0.86 -12.93
N THR A 92 -4.32 -0.24 -13.16
CA THR A 92 -4.47 0.86 -14.12
C THR A 92 -5.26 2.03 -13.53
N LEU A 93 -4.88 3.26 -13.88
CA LEU A 93 -5.65 4.43 -13.50
C LEU A 93 -6.93 4.54 -14.34
N LEU A 94 -8.10 4.64 -13.69
CA LEU A 94 -9.36 5.01 -14.32
C LEU A 94 -9.54 6.53 -14.36
N THR A 95 -9.00 7.21 -13.35
CA THR A 95 -8.91 8.68 -13.31
C THR A 95 -7.48 9.06 -12.89
N ASN A 96 -7.00 10.20 -13.36
CA ASN A 96 -5.66 10.68 -13.03
C ASN A 96 -5.52 10.90 -11.52
N PHE A 97 -4.31 10.75 -10.99
CA PHE A 97 -3.99 11.24 -9.67
C PHE A 97 -3.91 12.77 -9.71
N GLU A 98 -4.92 13.40 -9.15
CA GLU A 98 -4.98 14.85 -9.01
C GLU A 98 -4.82 15.21 -7.52
N LYS A 99 -3.84 16.03 -7.20
CA LYS A 99 -3.53 16.46 -5.83
C LYS A 99 -4.78 16.88 -5.06
N GLY A 100 -4.99 16.26 -3.92
CA GLY A 100 -6.11 16.59 -3.04
C GLY A 100 -7.48 16.12 -3.50
N LEU A 101 -7.57 15.30 -4.55
CA LEU A 101 -8.83 14.73 -5.03
C LEU A 101 -8.87 13.21 -4.86
N ASP A 102 -10.08 12.66 -4.96
CA ASP A 102 -10.27 11.21 -5.02
C ASP A 102 -10.05 10.74 -6.47
N SER A 103 -9.35 9.64 -6.60
CA SER A 103 -9.08 8.96 -7.85
C SER A 103 -9.65 7.55 -7.82
N LEU A 104 -9.79 6.94 -8.98
CA LEU A 104 -10.19 5.54 -9.13
C LEU A 104 -9.09 4.79 -9.88
N ILE A 105 -8.74 3.64 -9.36
CA ILE A 105 -7.91 2.65 -10.05
C ILE A 105 -8.75 1.41 -10.36
N ASN A 106 -8.36 0.69 -11.40
CA ASN A 106 -8.83 -0.66 -11.65
C ASN A 106 -7.72 -1.63 -11.30
N VAL A 107 -8.05 -2.64 -10.50
CA VAL A 107 -7.15 -3.74 -10.17
C VAL A 107 -7.74 -5.02 -10.72
N THR A 108 -7.07 -5.62 -11.67
CA THR A 108 -7.46 -6.92 -12.26
C THR A 108 -6.84 -8.03 -11.42
N VAL A 109 -7.66 -8.95 -10.93
CA VAL A 109 -7.21 -10.00 -9.99
C VAL A 109 -7.65 -11.37 -10.51
N VAL A 110 -6.81 -12.37 -10.31
CA VAL A 110 -7.16 -13.79 -10.33
C VAL A 110 -7.21 -14.26 -8.89
N GLY A 111 -8.29 -14.89 -8.48
CA GLY A 111 -8.48 -15.35 -7.10
C GLY A 111 -9.27 -14.37 -6.22
N THR A 112 -9.13 -14.52 -4.91
CA THR A 112 -9.75 -13.65 -3.89
C THR A 112 -8.76 -13.40 -2.77
N GLY A 113 -8.65 -12.14 -2.35
CA GLY A 113 -7.68 -11.75 -1.32
C GLY A 113 -7.93 -10.34 -0.83
N TYR A 114 -6.88 -9.76 -0.28
CA TYR A 114 -6.87 -8.39 0.21
C TYR A 114 -5.76 -7.61 -0.47
N LEU A 115 -6.13 -6.46 -1.00
CA LEU A 115 -5.22 -5.51 -1.62
C LEU A 115 -4.71 -4.54 -0.56
N GLN A 116 -3.40 -4.29 -0.60
CA GLN A 116 -2.71 -3.22 0.09
C GLN A 116 -2.10 -2.30 -0.97
N GLY A 117 -1.96 -1.01 -0.69
CA GLY A 117 -1.34 -0.08 -1.63
C GLY A 117 -0.68 1.09 -0.94
N TRP A 118 0.40 1.58 -1.50
CA TRP A 118 1.18 2.73 -1.02
C TRP A 118 1.52 3.66 -2.19
N ALA A 119 1.72 4.93 -1.87
CA ALA A 119 2.20 5.92 -2.82
C ALA A 119 3.07 6.95 -2.08
N ASP A 120 4.30 7.13 -2.53
CA ASP A 120 5.26 8.10 -1.98
C ASP A 120 4.87 9.52 -2.40
N TRP A 121 3.95 10.12 -1.63
CA TRP A 121 3.37 11.41 -1.96
C TRP A 121 4.33 12.59 -1.80
N ASP A 122 5.33 12.46 -0.95
CA ASP A 122 6.32 13.50 -0.67
C ASP A 122 7.66 13.27 -1.39
N MET A 123 7.75 12.17 -2.18
CA MET A 123 8.93 11.79 -2.99
C MET A 123 10.22 11.69 -2.16
N ASN A 124 10.10 11.22 -0.90
CA ASN A 124 11.24 11.07 -0.01
C ASN A 124 12.02 9.77 -0.23
N GLY A 125 11.46 8.84 -1.01
CA GLY A 125 12.10 7.57 -1.38
C GLY A 125 11.77 6.43 -0.42
N SER A 126 10.71 6.55 0.38
CA SER A 126 10.18 5.50 1.27
C SER A 126 8.65 5.49 1.23
N PHE A 127 8.03 4.39 1.65
CA PHE A 127 6.58 4.34 1.91
C PHE A 127 6.34 4.56 3.40
N ASP A 128 5.97 5.76 3.77
CA ASP A 128 5.70 6.13 5.15
C ASP A 128 4.31 5.66 5.62
N ALA A 129 4.06 5.72 6.92
CA ALA A 129 2.81 5.18 7.49
C ALA A 129 1.54 5.91 7.03
N ASP A 130 1.64 7.18 6.69
CA ASP A 130 0.55 8.02 6.17
C ASP A 130 0.42 7.99 4.63
N GLU A 131 1.27 7.20 3.99
CA GLU A 131 1.27 6.96 2.55
C GLU A 131 0.63 5.63 2.15
N GLN A 132 0.13 4.89 3.11
CA GLN A 132 -0.71 3.72 2.82
C GLN A 132 -2.07 4.18 2.29
N ILE A 133 -2.27 4.05 0.98
CA ILE A 133 -3.48 4.50 0.26
C ILE A 133 -4.59 3.46 0.23
N ILE A 134 -4.25 2.18 0.40
CA ILE A 134 -5.20 1.06 0.45
C ILE A 134 -4.82 0.14 1.60
N LEU A 135 -5.77 -0.14 2.48
CA LEU A 135 -5.62 -1.05 3.60
C LEU A 135 -6.69 -2.13 3.57
N ASN A 136 -6.29 -3.39 3.37
CA ASN A 136 -7.17 -4.56 3.44
C ASN A 136 -8.42 -4.47 2.56
N HIS A 137 -8.31 -3.90 1.37
CA HIS A 137 -9.43 -3.85 0.43
C HIS A 137 -9.70 -5.25 -0.13
N ALA A 138 -10.89 -5.80 0.13
CA ALA A 138 -11.25 -7.13 -0.37
C ALA A 138 -11.40 -7.10 -1.91
N VAL A 139 -10.69 -7.98 -2.59
CA VAL A 139 -10.73 -8.13 -4.05
C VAL A 139 -11.15 -9.54 -4.46
N THR A 140 -11.71 -9.63 -5.65
CA THR A 140 -12.18 -10.89 -6.24
C THR A 140 -11.75 -11.00 -7.69
N THR A 141 -11.79 -12.19 -8.24
CA THR A 141 -11.43 -12.43 -9.66
C THR A 141 -12.14 -11.45 -10.60
N GLY A 142 -11.36 -10.85 -11.48
CA GLY A 142 -11.79 -9.86 -12.47
C GLY A 142 -11.41 -8.44 -12.07
N ALA A 143 -12.07 -7.46 -12.67
CA ALA A 143 -11.83 -6.05 -12.44
C ALA A 143 -12.43 -5.58 -11.11
N ASN A 144 -11.62 -4.94 -10.29
CA ASN A 144 -12.01 -4.33 -9.03
C ASN A 144 -11.74 -2.83 -9.09
N VAL A 145 -12.78 -2.01 -8.99
CA VAL A 145 -12.64 -0.56 -8.98
C VAL A 145 -12.41 -0.09 -7.55
N VAL A 146 -11.27 0.50 -7.29
CA VAL A 146 -10.81 0.87 -5.95
C VAL A 146 -10.63 2.39 -5.88
N PRO A 147 -11.28 3.07 -4.92
CA PRO A 147 -11.05 4.49 -4.69
C PRO A 147 -9.72 4.71 -3.97
N VAL A 148 -8.96 5.70 -4.42
CA VAL A 148 -7.70 6.14 -3.84
C VAL A 148 -7.80 7.63 -3.53
N ARG A 149 -7.43 8.00 -2.33
CA ARG A 149 -7.31 9.40 -1.93
C ARG A 149 -5.90 9.90 -2.21
N VAL A 150 -5.75 10.88 -3.13
CA VAL A 150 -4.50 11.60 -3.32
C VAL A 150 -4.34 12.65 -2.23
N ASN A 151 -3.21 12.66 -1.51
CA ASN A 151 -2.99 13.57 -0.40
C ASN A 151 -3.09 15.04 -0.82
N ASP A 152 -3.55 15.88 0.11
CA ASP A 152 -3.69 17.33 -0.12
C ASP A 152 -2.36 18.04 -0.28
N ASP A 153 -1.29 17.47 0.25
CA ASP A 153 0.10 17.94 0.21
C ASP A 153 0.99 17.14 -0.73
N ALA A 154 0.43 16.14 -1.45
CA ALA A 154 1.17 15.38 -2.45
C ALA A 154 1.99 16.29 -3.37
N LEU A 155 3.22 15.91 -3.66
CA LEU A 155 4.05 16.61 -4.62
C LEU A 155 3.57 16.32 -6.05
N ILE A 156 3.71 17.31 -6.92
CA ILE A 156 3.36 17.17 -8.35
C ILE A 156 4.52 16.50 -9.07
N GLY A 157 4.22 15.49 -9.87
CA GLY A 157 5.18 14.74 -10.66
C GLY A 157 5.03 13.23 -10.49
N ASN A 158 6.06 12.50 -10.88
CA ASN A 158 6.07 11.05 -10.83
C ASN A 158 6.29 10.54 -9.41
N VAL A 159 5.33 9.78 -8.89
CA VAL A 159 5.39 9.12 -7.57
C VAL A 159 5.54 7.62 -7.74
N GLN A 160 6.34 7.01 -6.90
CA GLN A 160 6.42 5.55 -6.78
C GLN A 160 5.17 5.05 -6.05
N THR A 161 4.63 3.94 -6.54
CA THR A 161 3.51 3.25 -5.92
C THR A 161 3.78 1.76 -5.88
N ARG A 162 3.31 1.10 -4.84
CA ARG A 162 3.38 -0.35 -4.66
C ARG A 162 2.00 -0.89 -4.34
N PHE A 163 1.64 -1.98 -4.98
CA PHE A 163 0.42 -2.73 -4.69
C PHE A 163 0.79 -4.18 -4.34
N ARG A 164 0.15 -4.71 -3.31
CA ARG A 164 0.34 -6.09 -2.88
C ARG A 164 -1.02 -6.75 -2.69
N VAL A 165 -1.23 -7.89 -3.31
CA VAL A 165 -2.40 -8.74 -3.07
C VAL A 165 -1.97 -10.03 -2.35
N SER A 166 -2.72 -10.43 -1.33
CA SER A 166 -2.48 -11.67 -0.59
C SER A 166 -3.76 -12.16 0.09
N SER A 167 -3.78 -13.40 0.51
CA SER A 167 -4.82 -13.91 1.43
C SER A 167 -4.70 -13.31 2.83
N LEU A 168 -3.56 -12.68 3.16
CA LEU A 168 -3.28 -12.06 4.45
C LEU A 168 -3.73 -10.60 4.48
N VAL A 169 -4.13 -10.14 5.65
CA VAL A 169 -4.42 -8.73 5.96
C VAL A 169 -3.22 -8.06 6.63
N ASN A 170 -3.18 -6.72 6.55
CA ASN A 170 -2.16 -5.91 7.21
C ASN A 170 -0.73 -6.25 6.77
N LEU A 171 -0.53 -6.57 5.49
CA LEU A 171 0.82 -6.67 4.95
C LEU A 171 1.50 -5.30 5.00
N PRO A 172 2.78 -5.22 5.38
CA PRO A 172 3.60 -4.03 5.21
C PRO A 172 3.98 -3.81 3.74
N SER A 173 4.60 -2.68 3.44
CA SER A 173 5.11 -2.39 2.09
C SER A 173 6.29 -3.26 1.67
N ASP A 174 6.96 -3.90 2.62
CA ASP A 174 8.14 -4.77 2.44
C ASP A 174 7.90 -6.18 2.99
N GLY A 175 8.90 -7.04 2.91
CA GLY A 175 8.92 -8.36 3.51
C GLY A 175 8.10 -9.42 2.79
N TYR A 176 8.17 -10.62 3.32
CA TYR A 176 7.63 -11.85 2.73
C TYR A 176 6.11 -12.00 2.95
N ALA A 177 5.42 -12.46 1.90
CA ALA A 177 4.06 -12.99 1.95
C ALA A 177 4.01 -14.42 1.38
N GLY A 178 3.14 -15.25 1.97
CA GLY A 178 3.06 -16.69 1.61
C GLY A 178 2.27 -16.99 0.33
N ASP A 179 1.65 -15.98 -0.27
CA ASP A 179 0.88 -16.07 -1.51
C ASP A 179 0.71 -14.67 -2.13
N GLY A 180 0.16 -14.62 -3.33
CA GLY A 180 -0.15 -13.36 -4.00
C GLY A 180 1.00 -12.84 -4.87
N VAL A 181 1.06 -11.53 -5.02
CA VAL A 181 1.99 -10.82 -5.91
C VAL A 181 2.20 -9.39 -5.42
N VAL A 182 3.35 -8.79 -5.75
CA VAL A 182 3.63 -7.37 -5.60
C VAL A 182 3.81 -6.76 -6.99
N GLU A 183 3.24 -5.58 -7.20
CA GLU A 183 3.41 -4.80 -8.43
C GLU A 183 3.75 -3.35 -8.08
N ASP A 184 4.77 -2.82 -8.75
CA ASP A 184 5.28 -1.47 -8.53
C ASP A 184 5.05 -0.61 -9.77
N TYR A 185 4.61 0.64 -9.57
CA TYR A 185 4.31 1.55 -10.68
C TYR A 185 4.82 2.96 -10.41
N VAL A 186 5.03 3.69 -11.49
CA VAL A 186 5.24 5.14 -11.44
C VAL A 186 4.02 5.83 -12.02
N PHE A 187 3.27 6.56 -11.18
CA PHE A 187 2.13 7.35 -11.61
C PHE A 187 2.42 8.84 -11.52
N ASP A 188 1.85 9.61 -12.46
CA ASP A 188 1.98 11.06 -12.47
C ASP A 188 0.88 11.71 -11.61
N VAL A 189 1.29 12.53 -10.65
CA VAL A 189 0.40 13.38 -9.86
C VAL A 189 0.34 14.77 -10.47
N THR A 190 -0.86 15.20 -10.84
CA THR A 190 -1.09 16.49 -11.48
C THR A 190 -1.72 17.51 -10.54
N ASP A 191 -1.50 18.80 -10.82
CA ASP A 191 -2.21 19.88 -10.13
C ASP A 191 -3.61 20.07 -10.76
N PRO A 192 -4.68 19.80 -10.01
CA PRO A 192 -6.03 19.97 -10.51
C PRO A 192 -6.44 21.44 -10.69
N GLY A 193 -5.63 22.40 -10.27
CA GLY A 193 -5.99 23.81 -10.23
C GLY A 193 -7.06 24.12 -9.17
N THR A 194 -7.09 23.35 -8.09
CA THR A 194 -8.02 23.57 -6.99
C THR A 194 -7.51 24.65 -6.03
N THR A 195 -8.44 25.29 -5.32
CA THR A 195 -8.14 26.12 -4.16
C THR A 195 -8.76 25.51 -2.92
N ILE A 196 -8.02 25.57 -1.81
CA ILE A 196 -8.49 25.09 -0.52
C ILE A 196 -8.91 26.26 0.34
N GLN A 197 -10.16 26.27 0.81
CA GLN A 197 -10.65 27.21 1.81
C GLN A 197 -10.90 26.48 3.12
N THR A 198 -10.23 26.91 4.17
CA THR A 198 -10.37 26.35 5.52
C THR A 198 -10.99 27.40 6.44
N SER A 199 -12.02 27.01 7.20
CA SER A 199 -12.60 27.87 8.23
C SER A 199 -11.66 27.95 9.45
N ASP A 200 -11.94 28.94 10.32
CA ASP A 200 -11.46 28.88 11.69
C ASP A 200 -12.03 27.66 12.44
N TYR A 201 -11.43 27.35 13.57
CA TYR A 201 -11.96 26.30 14.45
C TYR A 201 -13.21 26.79 15.17
N TYR A 202 -14.22 25.92 15.18
CA TYR A 202 -15.43 26.06 15.96
C TYR A 202 -15.41 25.07 17.11
N THR A 203 -16.14 25.40 18.17
CA THR A 203 -16.35 24.54 19.34
C THR A 203 -17.83 24.14 19.40
N ALA A 204 -18.09 22.87 19.51
CA ALA A 204 -19.40 22.36 19.88
C ALA A 204 -19.29 21.64 21.23
N ALA A 205 -20.19 21.96 22.13
CA ALA A 205 -20.26 21.35 23.45
C ALA A 205 -21.64 20.70 23.64
N PHE A 206 -21.69 19.56 24.24
CA PHE A 206 -22.87 18.74 24.39
C PHE A 206 -23.04 18.28 25.84
N GLU A 207 -24.29 18.10 26.26
CA GLU A 207 -24.72 17.48 27.51
C GLU A 207 -24.98 15.99 27.32
N ASP A 208 -24.60 15.15 28.27
CA ASP A 208 -24.76 13.69 28.19
C ASP A 208 -26.20 13.20 28.45
N ASN A 209 -26.97 13.96 29.19
CA ASN A 209 -28.34 13.56 29.63
C ASN A 209 -29.46 14.03 28.70
N TRP A 210 -29.19 14.47 27.49
CA TRP A 210 -30.26 14.83 26.57
C TRP A 210 -31.17 13.61 26.22
N PRO A 211 -32.52 13.71 26.34
CA PRO A 211 -33.38 14.88 26.60
C PRO A 211 -33.68 15.14 28.08
N GLU A 212 -33.08 14.45 29.00
CA GLU A 212 -33.24 14.69 30.45
C GLU A 212 -32.50 15.93 30.91
N MET A 213 -32.84 16.47 32.09
CA MET A 213 -32.12 17.61 32.63
C MET A 213 -30.73 17.18 33.13
N GLY A 214 -29.71 17.61 32.44
CA GLY A 214 -28.30 17.54 32.88
C GLY A 214 -27.93 18.64 33.87
N ASP A 215 -26.67 18.78 34.20
CA ASP A 215 -26.21 19.83 35.10
C ASP A 215 -25.99 21.19 34.42
N PHE A 216 -26.22 21.27 33.09
CA PHE A 216 -26.20 22.46 32.24
C PHE A 216 -24.84 23.16 32.15
N ASP A 217 -23.75 22.44 32.36
CA ASP A 217 -22.40 23.03 32.24
C ASP A 217 -21.78 22.86 30.82
N LEU A 218 -22.41 22.09 29.92
CA LEU A 218 -22.03 21.92 28.51
C LEU A 218 -20.57 21.45 28.32
N ASN A 219 -20.11 20.57 29.16
CA ASN A 219 -18.71 20.11 29.14
C ASN A 219 -18.53 18.60 29.02
N ASP A 220 -19.61 17.81 28.91
CA ASP A 220 -19.52 16.36 28.85
C ASP A 220 -18.82 15.89 27.58
N VAL A 221 -19.12 16.53 26.45
CA VAL A 221 -18.39 16.35 25.20
C VAL A 221 -18.13 17.69 24.55
N VAL A 222 -16.86 18.05 24.47
CA VAL A 222 -16.41 19.24 23.75
C VAL A 222 -15.64 18.80 22.50
N THR A 223 -16.11 19.24 21.35
CA THR A 223 -15.48 18.97 20.05
C THR A 223 -15.02 20.25 19.43
N TYR A 224 -13.75 20.25 18.98
CA TYR A 224 -13.20 21.30 18.13
C TYR A 224 -13.23 20.84 16.70
N TYR A 225 -13.79 21.62 15.81
CA TYR A 225 -13.85 21.26 14.39
C TYR A 225 -13.67 22.46 13.48
N ARG A 226 -13.22 22.22 12.28
CA ARG A 226 -13.20 23.18 11.19
C ARG A 226 -13.68 22.54 9.90
N SER A 227 -14.11 23.34 8.96
CA SER A 227 -14.47 22.91 7.63
C SER A 227 -13.34 23.21 6.63
N LYS A 228 -13.20 22.33 5.64
CA LYS A 228 -12.27 22.46 4.53
C LYS A 228 -13.03 22.24 3.24
N LEU A 229 -12.98 23.22 2.34
CA LEU A 229 -13.59 23.16 1.01
C LEU A 229 -12.49 23.05 -0.03
N VAL A 230 -12.60 22.05 -0.91
CA VAL A 230 -11.80 21.93 -2.13
C VAL A 230 -12.64 22.46 -3.30
N ILE A 231 -12.18 23.53 -3.94
CA ILE A 231 -12.92 24.26 -4.95
C ILE A 231 -12.13 24.26 -6.26
N LYS A 232 -12.80 23.89 -7.38
CA LYS A 232 -12.28 24.01 -8.74
C LYS A 232 -13.27 24.80 -9.60
N ASP A 233 -12.81 25.81 -10.30
CA ASP A 233 -13.64 26.67 -11.17
C ASP A 233 -14.90 27.22 -10.48
N GLY A 234 -14.76 27.56 -9.19
CA GLY A 234 -15.85 28.08 -8.37
C GLY A 234 -16.85 27.02 -7.87
N ASN A 235 -16.66 25.76 -8.20
CA ASN A 235 -17.49 24.66 -7.72
C ASN A 235 -16.80 23.93 -6.56
N VAL A 236 -17.56 23.59 -5.52
CA VAL A 236 -17.08 22.76 -4.42
C VAL A 236 -17.05 21.31 -4.89
N LEU A 237 -15.85 20.73 -4.95
CA LEU A 237 -15.65 19.32 -5.30
C LEU A 237 -15.69 18.42 -4.06
N ARG A 238 -15.23 18.96 -2.92
CA ARG A 238 -15.19 18.22 -1.67
C ARG A 238 -15.37 19.15 -0.47
N PHE A 239 -16.03 18.61 0.54
CA PHE A 239 -16.22 19.24 1.84
C PHE A 239 -15.80 18.29 2.93
N ASP A 240 -14.78 18.65 3.70
CA ASP A 240 -14.29 17.89 4.82
C ASP A 240 -14.61 18.60 6.14
N ILE A 241 -14.85 17.82 7.19
CA ILE A 241 -14.88 18.31 8.57
C ILE A 241 -13.71 17.66 9.31
N GLU A 242 -12.74 18.47 9.70
CA GLU A 242 -11.62 18.04 10.52
C GLU A 242 -11.92 18.40 11.98
N GLY A 243 -11.77 17.44 12.87
CA GLY A 243 -12.03 17.69 14.28
C GLY A 243 -11.29 16.74 15.21
N SER A 244 -11.11 17.20 16.45
CA SER A 244 -10.65 16.40 17.57
C SER A 244 -11.65 16.47 18.71
N ASN A 245 -11.94 15.33 19.33
CA ASN A 245 -12.78 15.27 20.52
C ASN A 245 -11.92 15.43 21.78
N CYS A 246 -12.28 16.36 22.63
CA CYS A 246 -11.83 16.39 24.01
C CYS A 246 -12.90 15.71 24.85
N LEU A 247 -12.67 14.48 25.29
CA LEU A 247 -13.53 13.81 26.25
C LEU A 247 -13.15 14.32 27.64
N ARG A 248 -13.97 15.19 28.23
CA ARG A 248 -13.83 15.87 29.51
C ARG A 248 -12.61 16.83 29.56
N CYS A 249 -12.86 18.08 29.40
CA CYS A 249 -11.96 19.14 29.83
C CYS A 249 -12.25 19.51 31.29
#